data_5b96df7ce55c1bb81fc861a341a98c69
#
_entry.id   5b96df7ce55c1bb81fc861a341a98c69
#
_cell.length_a   1.000
_cell.length_b   1.000
_cell.length_c   1.000
_cell.angle_alpha   90.00
_cell.angle_beta   90.00
_cell.angle_gamma   90.00
#
_symmetry.space_group_name_H-M   'P 1'
#
loop_
_entity.id
_entity.type
_entity.pdbx_description
1 polymer ?
#
loop_
_entity_poly.entity_id
_entity_poly.type
_entity_poly.pdbx_seq_one_letter_code
_entity_poly.pdbx_strand_id
1 'polypeptide(L)'
;MSTENHPFFEYLPETSRSQLIFILPESKKKESDEVNYGIVKPIDFYYASGQTEIEIRRISSLFKVNRIIGFGEFDILPAARLRDKLGIPGQNYESALAFRDKVIMKTYLQIAGIPVPDFLEVKSASDLIDFVEMKGYPTVFKHRKGAGSLGTVILQDDRDLGNLLKEKDVFNHYHQGNYEAETFIPGEMFHIDGAFYNGEVVCSWPSIYVTQNIECTRGKYSSSHILSPENELTDVLNRFSRRVLNALPTPEATVFHLEVFVTPSKEVYVCEIASRLGGLLHYKVYDIVRQQS
;
A
#
# COMPACT_ATOMS: atom_id res chain seq x y z
N MET A 1 2.85 3.44 8.97
CA MET A 1 2.52 3.71 10.37
C MET A 1 1.05 4.08 10.51
N SER A 2 0.16 3.24 10.17
CA SER A 2 -1.22 3.42 10.57
C SER A 2 -1.48 2.41 11.67
N THR A 3 -1.39 2.89 12.86
CA THR A 3 -1.75 2.15 14.05
C THR A 3 -2.61 3.01 14.93
N GLU A 4 -3.34 3.93 14.32
CA GLU A 4 -4.48 4.51 14.99
C GLU A 4 -5.54 3.44 15.05
N ASN A 5 -6.06 3.24 16.26
CA ASN A 5 -7.10 2.28 16.58
C ASN A 5 -8.29 2.52 15.67
N HIS A 6 -8.33 1.73 14.62
CA HIS A 6 -9.54 1.58 13.84
C HIS A 6 -10.54 0.86 14.73
N PRO A 7 -11.67 1.46 15.02
CA PRO A 7 -12.73 0.78 15.77
C PRO A 7 -13.45 -0.23 14.86
N PHE A 8 -12.71 -1.23 14.31
CA PHE A 8 -13.30 -2.25 13.44
C PHE A 8 -14.50 -2.94 14.07
N PHE A 9 -14.47 -3.07 15.40
CA PHE A 9 -15.56 -3.65 16.16
C PHE A 9 -16.85 -2.85 16.04
N GLU A 10 -16.81 -1.54 15.76
CA GLU A 10 -18.00 -0.71 15.57
C GLU A 10 -18.77 -1.07 14.31
N TYR A 11 -18.07 -1.60 13.29
CA TYR A 11 -18.65 -2.00 12.02
C TYR A 11 -19.12 -3.47 12.00
N LEU A 12 -18.84 -4.23 13.07
CA LEU A 12 -19.20 -5.63 13.18
C LEU A 12 -20.40 -5.82 14.10
N PRO A 13 -21.31 -6.77 13.77
CA PRO A 13 -22.35 -7.17 14.70
C PRO A 13 -21.77 -7.53 16.05
N GLU A 14 -22.40 -7.10 17.12
CA GLU A 14 -21.93 -7.34 18.49
C GLU A 14 -21.71 -8.83 18.78
N THR A 15 -22.57 -9.68 18.22
CA THR A 15 -22.47 -11.15 18.30
C THR A 15 -21.21 -11.72 17.64
N SER A 16 -20.58 -10.99 16.73
CA SER A 16 -19.35 -11.42 16.04
C SER A 16 -18.07 -11.02 16.78
N ARG A 17 -18.14 -10.04 17.67
CA ARG A 17 -16.96 -9.49 18.35
C ARG A 17 -16.25 -10.50 19.22
N SER A 18 -17.01 -11.35 19.93
CA SER A 18 -16.46 -12.44 20.77
C SER A 18 -15.73 -13.53 19.98
N GLN A 19 -15.92 -13.58 18.64
CA GLN A 19 -15.24 -14.54 17.75
C GLN A 19 -13.94 -13.96 17.17
N LEU A 20 -13.60 -12.70 17.47
CA LEU A 20 -12.41 -12.05 16.96
C LEU A 20 -11.21 -12.35 17.84
N ILE A 21 -10.10 -12.63 17.19
CA ILE A 21 -8.78 -12.73 17.81
C ILE A 21 -7.96 -11.55 17.27
N PHE A 22 -7.65 -10.60 18.14
CA PHE A 22 -6.92 -9.39 17.77
C PHE A 22 -5.45 -9.52 18.16
N ILE A 23 -4.57 -9.47 17.16
CA ILE A 23 -3.12 -9.55 17.34
C ILE A 23 -2.52 -8.20 16.97
N LEU A 24 -1.74 -7.61 17.88
CA LEU A 24 -1.24 -6.25 17.74
C LEU A 24 0.14 -6.10 18.40
N PRO A 25 0.91 -5.04 18.04
CA PRO A 25 2.12 -4.69 18.80
C PRO A 25 1.80 -4.40 20.26
N GLU A 26 2.63 -4.90 21.20
CA GLU A 26 2.47 -4.64 22.64
C GLU A 26 2.29 -3.15 22.94
N SER A 27 3.09 -2.30 22.29
CA SER A 27 3.04 -0.84 22.46
C SER A 27 1.72 -0.18 22.01
N LYS A 28 0.83 -0.95 21.37
CA LYS A 28 -0.46 -0.47 20.82
C LYS A 28 -1.67 -1.03 21.56
N LYS A 29 -1.45 -1.95 22.52
CA LYS A 29 -2.52 -2.50 23.34
C LYS A 29 -3.18 -1.41 24.18
N LYS A 30 -4.52 -1.42 24.20
CA LYS A 30 -5.34 -0.58 25.08
C LYS A 30 -6.20 -1.45 25.97
N GLU A 31 -6.57 -0.93 27.14
CA GLU A 31 -7.49 -1.61 28.06
C GLU A 31 -8.86 -1.93 27.42
N SER A 32 -9.34 -1.02 26.56
CA SER A 32 -10.61 -1.20 25.83
C SER A 32 -10.58 -2.38 24.83
N ASP A 33 -9.41 -2.85 24.42
CA ASP A 33 -9.32 -3.93 23.43
C ASP A 33 -9.87 -5.25 24.00
N GLU A 34 -9.65 -5.53 25.29
CA GLU A 34 -10.15 -6.74 25.95
C GLU A 34 -11.68 -6.79 26.07
N VAL A 35 -12.32 -5.63 26.02
CA VAL A 35 -13.79 -5.53 26.04
C VAL A 35 -14.39 -5.75 24.65
N ASN A 36 -13.65 -5.34 23.62
CA ASN A 36 -14.14 -5.30 22.24
C ASN A 36 -13.83 -6.56 21.41
N TYR A 37 -12.87 -7.39 21.86
CA TYR A 37 -12.44 -8.58 21.15
C TYR A 37 -12.51 -9.81 22.06
N GLY A 38 -12.77 -10.99 21.47
CA GLY A 38 -12.84 -12.25 22.22
C GLY A 38 -11.49 -12.66 22.80
N ILE A 39 -10.41 -12.47 22.04
CA ILE A 39 -9.02 -12.71 22.47
C ILE A 39 -8.14 -11.58 21.97
N VAL A 40 -7.33 -11.02 22.85
CA VAL A 40 -6.31 -10.02 22.52
C VAL A 40 -4.93 -10.59 22.76
N LYS A 41 -4.07 -10.55 21.76
CA LYS A 41 -2.70 -11.07 21.80
C LYS A 41 -1.69 -9.96 21.43
N PRO A 42 -1.17 -9.26 22.41
CA PRO A 42 -0.07 -8.34 22.19
C PRO A 42 1.23 -9.13 21.91
N ILE A 43 2.03 -8.61 20.99
CA ILE A 43 3.28 -9.22 20.54
C ILE A 43 4.42 -8.18 20.63
N ASP A 44 5.48 -8.56 21.32
CA ASP A 44 6.74 -7.80 21.30
C ASP A 44 7.43 -7.95 19.95
N PHE A 45 8.11 -6.89 19.53
CA PHE A 45 8.83 -6.87 18.25
C PHE A 45 7.97 -7.32 17.06
N TYR A 46 6.69 -6.91 17.04
CA TYR A 46 5.66 -7.32 16.10
C TYR A 46 6.13 -7.32 14.64
N TYR A 47 6.84 -6.27 14.20
CA TYR A 47 7.34 -6.12 12.84
C TYR A 47 8.82 -6.58 12.68
N ALA A 48 9.51 -6.88 13.75
CA ALA A 48 10.93 -7.17 13.76
C ALA A 48 11.27 -8.63 14.07
N SER A 49 10.26 -9.48 14.27
CA SER A 49 10.43 -10.89 14.59
C SER A 49 9.37 -11.76 13.93
N GLY A 50 9.58 -13.07 13.89
CA GLY A 50 8.59 -14.06 13.44
C GLY A 50 7.57 -14.47 14.49
N GLN A 51 7.45 -13.76 15.61
CA GLN A 51 6.56 -14.14 16.72
C GLN A 51 5.07 -14.08 16.32
N THR A 52 4.71 -13.11 15.49
CA THR A 52 3.33 -12.95 14.99
C THR A 52 2.89 -14.18 14.20
N GLU A 53 3.72 -14.68 13.29
CA GLU A 53 3.43 -15.86 12.48
C GLU A 53 3.36 -17.14 13.32
N ILE A 54 4.25 -17.27 14.32
CA ILE A 54 4.24 -18.40 15.25
C ILE A 54 2.94 -18.39 16.07
N GLU A 55 2.55 -17.24 16.61
CA GLU A 55 1.34 -17.11 17.40
C GLU A 55 0.07 -17.37 16.58
N ILE A 56 -0.02 -16.85 15.36
CA ILE A 56 -1.16 -17.14 14.47
C ILE A 56 -1.25 -18.63 14.16
N ARG A 57 -0.14 -19.31 13.92
CA ARG A 57 -0.13 -20.77 13.71
C ARG A 57 -0.59 -21.53 14.96
N ARG A 58 -0.12 -21.12 16.14
CA ARG A 58 -0.54 -21.69 17.40
C ARG A 58 -2.05 -21.51 17.62
N ILE A 59 -2.58 -20.32 17.39
CA ILE A 59 -4.01 -20.03 17.47
C ILE A 59 -4.80 -20.89 16.49
N SER A 60 -4.32 -21.02 15.25
CA SER A 60 -4.98 -21.83 14.22
C SER A 60 -4.98 -23.33 14.52
N SER A 61 -4.10 -23.81 15.39
CA SER A 61 -4.13 -25.20 15.89
C SER A 61 -5.13 -25.42 17.02
N LEU A 62 -5.50 -24.36 17.73
CA LEU A 62 -6.44 -24.40 18.87
C LEU A 62 -7.87 -24.04 18.47
N PHE A 63 -8.02 -23.20 17.46
CA PHE A 63 -9.30 -22.66 17.02
C PHE A 63 -9.47 -22.85 15.52
N LYS A 64 -10.72 -23.04 15.07
CA LYS A 64 -11.06 -23.00 13.65
C LYS A 64 -11.02 -21.56 13.15
N VAL A 65 -9.89 -21.12 12.62
CA VAL A 65 -9.73 -19.79 12.04
C VAL A 65 -10.27 -19.78 10.61
N ASN A 66 -11.29 -18.98 10.35
CA ASN A 66 -11.94 -18.90 9.04
C ASN A 66 -11.40 -17.75 8.17
N ARG A 67 -10.80 -16.71 8.76
CA ARG A 67 -10.25 -15.55 8.08
C ARG A 67 -9.02 -15.04 8.82
N ILE A 68 -8.05 -14.54 8.07
CA ILE A 68 -6.92 -13.76 8.56
C ILE A 68 -6.96 -12.42 7.82
N ILE A 69 -6.98 -11.29 8.56
CA ILE A 69 -7.06 -9.95 8.00
C ILE A 69 -5.83 -9.18 8.48
N GLY A 70 -5.04 -8.67 7.55
CA GLY A 70 -3.95 -7.73 7.81
C GLY A 70 -4.44 -6.31 7.52
N PHE A 71 -4.21 -5.39 8.43
CA PHE A 71 -4.66 -4.00 8.30
C PHE A 71 -3.54 -3.05 7.90
N GLY A 72 -2.34 -3.32 8.40
CA GLY A 72 -1.17 -2.51 8.11
C GLY A 72 -0.47 -2.91 6.83
N GLU A 73 0.24 -1.99 6.24
CA GLU A 73 1.04 -2.19 5.03
C GLU A 73 2.00 -3.38 5.17
N PHE A 74 2.61 -3.53 6.34
CA PHE A 74 3.55 -4.60 6.64
C PHE A 74 2.89 -5.94 7.02
N ASP A 75 1.58 -5.96 7.27
CA ASP A 75 0.83 -7.17 7.61
C ASP A 75 0.38 -7.97 6.38
N ILE A 76 0.30 -7.32 5.21
CA ILE A 76 -0.29 -7.88 3.99
C ILE A 76 0.43 -9.17 3.56
N LEU A 77 1.76 -9.13 3.41
CA LEU A 77 2.53 -10.30 2.97
C LEU A 77 2.56 -11.43 3.99
N PRO A 78 2.81 -11.20 5.30
CA PRO A 78 2.72 -12.24 6.31
C PRO A 78 1.32 -12.88 6.38
N ALA A 79 0.26 -12.07 6.36
CA ALA A 79 -1.11 -12.57 6.39
C ALA A 79 -1.42 -13.45 5.16
N ALA A 80 -0.98 -13.05 3.97
CA ALA A 80 -1.17 -13.84 2.75
C ALA A 80 -0.43 -15.18 2.81
N ARG A 81 0.83 -15.18 3.24
CA ARG A 81 1.61 -16.42 3.43
C ARG A 81 0.94 -17.39 4.42
N LEU A 82 0.38 -16.85 5.49
CA LEU A 82 -0.31 -17.67 6.48
C LEU A 82 -1.62 -18.24 5.94
N ARG A 83 -2.38 -17.45 5.16
CA ARG A 83 -3.58 -17.96 4.48
C ARG A 83 -3.25 -19.12 3.55
N ASP A 84 -2.26 -18.96 2.69
CA ASP A 84 -1.84 -20.01 1.76
C ASP A 84 -1.39 -21.27 2.51
N LYS A 85 -0.58 -21.10 3.56
CA LYS A 85 -0.06 -22.24 4.34
C LYS A 85 -1.12 -22.98 5.13
N LEU A 86 -2.15 -22.27 5.61
CA LEU A 86 -3.20 -22.83 6.48
C LEU A 86 -4.47 -23.18 5.69
N GLY A 87 -4.51 -22.94 4.38
CA GLY A 87 -5.70 -23.17 3.55
C GLY A 87 -6.87 -22.24 3.91
N ILE A 88 -6.59 -21.05 4.43
CA ILE A 88 -7.60 -20.05 4.81
C ILE A 88 -7.91 -19.15 3.63
N PRO A 89 -9.19 -18.97 3.25
CA PRO A 89 -9.58 -18.13 2.13
C PRO A 89 -9.20 -16.64 2.31
N GLY A 90 -8.90 -15.97 1.18
CA GLY A 90 -8.60 -14.55 1.11
C GLY A 90 -7.47 -14.25 0.11
N GLN A 91 -6.89 -13.07 0.18
CA GLN A 91 -5.78 -12.69 -0.66
C GLN A 91 -4.59 -13.64 -0.49
N ASN A 92 -4.19 -14.34 -1.57
CA ASN A 92 -3.03 -15.21 -1.60
C ASN A 92 -1.73 -14.43 -1.73
N TYR A 93 -0.58 -15.12 -1.64
CA TYR A 93 0.73 -14.46 -1.63
C TYR A 93 1.10 -13.81 -2.96
N GLU A 94 0.72 -14.41 -4.09
CA GLU A 94 0.95 -13.82 -5.43
C GLU A 94 0.19 -12.49 -5.58
N SER A 95 -1.09 -12.49 -5.25
CA SER A 95 -1.90 -11.28 -5.19
C SER A 95 -1.29 -10.23 -4.26
N ALA A 96 -0.94 -10.64 -3.05
CA ALA A 96 -0.37 -9.73 -2.05
C ALA A 96 0.95 -9.09 -2.53
N LEU A 97 1.80 -9.84 -3.23
CA LEU A 97 3.01 -9.31 -3.84
C LEU A 97 2.71 -8.25 -4.89
N ALA A 98 1.71 -8.47 -5.75
CA ALA A 98 1.32 -7.51 -6.79
C ALA A 98 0.79 -6.18 -6.20
N PHE A 99 0.33 -6.18 -4.95
CA PHE A 99 -0.13 -4.98 -4.22
C PHE A 99 0.93 -4.41 -3.26
N ARG A 100 2.12 -5.00 -3.17
CA ARG A 100 3.17 -4.57 -2.23
C ARG A 100 4.50 -4.29 -2.89
N ASP A 101 4.80 -4.94 -4.00
CA ASP A 101 6.06 -4.82 -4.71
C ASP A 101 5.86 -4.01 -5.99
N LYS A 102 6.39 -2.80 -6.01
CA LYS A 102 6.19 -1.84 -7.11
C LYS A 102 6.68 -2.34 -8.45
N VAL A 103 7.76 -3.14 -8.47
CA VAL A 103 8.29 -3.74 -9.71
C VAL A 103 7.33 -4.80 -10.24
N ILE A 104 6.84 -5.69 -9.36
CA ILE A 104 5.87 -6.73 -9.74
C ILE A 104 4.57 -6.09 -10.19
N MET A 105 4.04 -5.13 -9.44
CA MET A 105 2.84 -4.36 -9.79
C MET A 105 2.95 -3.75 -11.19
N LYS A 106 4.01 -2.97 -11.44
CA LYS A 106 4.22 -2.31 -12.73
C LYS A 106 4.41 -3.29 -13.88
N THR A 107 5.01 -4.46 -13.62
CA THR A 107 5.13 -5.52 -14.61
C THR A 107 3.75 -6.02 -15.05
N TYR A 108 2.84 -6.32 -14.13
CA TYR A 108 1.46 -6.69 -14.46
C TYR A 108 0.75 -5.59 -15.26
N LEU A 109 0.87 -4.34 -14.80
CA LEU A 109 0.21 -3.20 -15.41
C LEU A 109 0.74 -2.91 -16.82
N GLN A 110 2.04 -3.00 -17.02
CA GLN A 110 2.69 -2.81 -18.33
C GLN A 110 2.24 -3.86 -19.34
N ILE A 111 2.16 -5.14 -18.93
CA ILE A 111 1.63 -6.24 -19.77
C ILE A 111 0.18 -5.96 -20.17
N ALA A 112 -0.61 -5.37 -19.28
CA ALA A 112 -2.01 -5.01 -19.55
C ALA A 112 -2.19 -3.67 -20.29
N GLY A 113 -1.11 -3.00 -20.69
CA GLY A 113 -1.16 -1.72 -21.39
C GLY A 113 -1.68 -0.56 -20.53
N ILE A 114 -1.49 -0.63 -19.21
CA ILE A 114 -1.80 0.46 -18.28
C ILE A 114 -0.55 1.30 -18.08
N PRO A 115 -0.64 2.63 -18.23
CA PRO A 115 0.51 3.52 -18.10
C PRO A 115 1.14 3.46 -16.71
N VAL A 116 2.43 3.20 -16.69
CA VAL A 116 3.32 3.28 -15.52
C VAL A 116 4.58 4.05 -15.94
N PRO A 117 5.32 4.69 -15.02
CA PRO A 117 6.65 5.20 -15.34
C PRO A 117 7.53 4.10 -15.93
N ASP A 118 8.45 4.42 -16.81
CA ASP A 118 9.53 3.48 -17.14
C ASP A 118 10.26 3.12 -15.85
N PHE A 119 10.55 1.85 -15.63
CA PHE A 119 11.12 1.39 -14.37
C PHE A 119 12.13 0.26 -14.55
N LEU A 120 13.00 0.11 -13.56
CA LEU A 120 13.98 -0.96 -13.48
C LEU A 120 14.12 -1.44 -12.03
N GLU A 121 14.20 -2.75 -11.82
CA GLU A 121 14.66 -3.33 -10.56
C GLU A 121 16.15 -3.06 -10.39
N VAL A 122 16.52 -2.36 -9.33
CA VAL A 122 17.91 -2.00 -9.02
C VAL A 122 18.51 -3.05 -8.08
N LYS A 123 19.39 -3.89 -8.61
CA LYS A 123 20.14 -4.92 -7.87
C LYS A 123 21.56 -4.48 -7.52
N SER A 124 22.08 -3.52 -8.27
CA SER A 124 23.43 -2.98 -8.10
C SER A 124 23.48 -1.49 -8.41
N ALA A 125 24.58 -0.85 -8.05
CA ALA A 125 24.85 0.53 -8.44
C ALA A 125 24.91 0.70 -9.98
N SER A 126 25.42 -0.32 -10.70
CA SER A 126 25.48 -0.29 -12.16
C SER A 126 24.11 -0.21 -12.79
N ASP A 127 23.10 -0.96 -12.27
CA ASP A 127 21.74 -0.90 -12.80
C ASP A 127 21.14 0.50 -12.72
N LEU A 128 21.42 1.23 -11.62
CA LEU A 128 20.94 2.61 -11.46
C LEU A 128 21.67 3.57 -12.41
N ILE A 129 22.99 3.40 -12.58
CA ILE A 129 23.78 4.22 -13.51
C ILE A 129 23.28 4.00 -14.94
N ASP A 130 23.14 2.74 -15.36
CA ASP A 130 22.66 2.36 -16.71
C ASP A 130 21.24 2.91 -16.95
N PHE A 131 20.36 2.89 -15.94
CA PHE A 131 19.03 3.46 -16.04
C PHE A 131 19.06 4.96 -16.25
N VAL A 132 19.88 5.69 -15.49
CA VAL A 132 20.04 7.14 -15.61
C VAL A 132 20.66 7.52 -16.96
N GLU A 133 21.67 6.76 -17.44
CA GLU A 133 22.26 6.99 -18.77
C GLU A 133 21.24 6.79 -19.90
N MET A 134 20.32 5.82 -19.74
CA MET A 134 19.29 5.51 -20.74
C MET A 134 18.11 6.48 -20.73
N LYS A 135 17.66 6.88 -19.54
CA LYS A 135 16.40 7.62 -19.36
C LYS A 135 16.58 9.10 -18.99
N GLY A 136 17.76 9.47 -18.49
CA GLY A 136 18.06 10.83 -18.05
C GLY A 136 17.50 11.20 -16.69
N TYR A 137 17.59 12.48 -16.39
CA TYR A 137 17.05 13.09 -15.17
C TYR A 137 15.75 13.88 -15.46
N PRO A 138 14.85 14.06 -14.46
CA PRO A 138 14.93 13.51 -13.11
C PRO A 138 14.60 12.01 -13.07
N THR A 139 15.30 11.27 -12.23
CA THR A 139 15.06 9.85 -11.95
C THR A 139 14.64 9.67 -10.50
N VAL A 140 13.61 8.85 -10.25
CA VAL A 140 13.16 8.51 -8.90
C VAL A 140 13.77 7.18 -8.49
N PHE A 141 14.44 7.16 -7.33
CA PHE A 141 14.97 5.96 -6.70
C PHE A 141 14.23 5.71 -5.38
N LYS A 142 13.71 4.49 -5.18
CA LYS A 142 12.89 4.18 -4.00
C LYS A 142 12.88 2.68 -3.66
N HIS A 143 12.49 2.37 -2.43
CA HIS A 143 12.25 0.99 -2.03
C HIS A 143 11.05 0.37 -2.76
N ARG A 144 11.20 -0.84 -3.32
CA ARG A 144 10.15 -1.60 -4.00
C ARG A 144 8.94 -1.87 -3.09
N LYS A 145 9.20 -2.17 -1.82
CA LYS A 145 8.19 -2.50 -0.79
C LYS A 145 8.11 -1.42 0.28
N GLY A 146 8.60 -0.21 -0.01
CA GLY A 146 8.50 0.94 0.87
C GLY A 146 7.06 1.45 0.99
N ALA A 147 6.82 2.28 2.00
CA ALA A 147 5.54 2.94 2.25
C ALA A 147 5.77 4.38 2.70
N GLY A 148 4.81 5.27 2.39
CA GLY A 148 4.82 6.66 2.86
C GLY A 148 6.02 7.47 2.36
N SER A 149 6.50 7.22 1.15
CA SER A 149 7.66 7.87 0.53
C SER A 149 8.97 7.79 1.31
N LEU A 150 9.05 6.96 2.36
CA LEU A 150 10.28 6.77 3.14
C LEU A 150 11.39 6.18 2.25
N GLY A 151 12.55 6.85 2.23
CA GLY A 151 13.69 6.45 1.42
C GLY A 151 13.52 6.69 -0.08
N THR A 152 12.53 7.50 -0.49
CA THR A 152 12.38 7.96 -1.88
C THR A 152 13.31 9.14 -2.13
N VAL A 153 14.13 9.03 -3.17
CA VAL A 153 15.06 10.08 -3.62
C VAL A 153 14.74 10.45 -5.05
N ILE A 154 14.67 11.75 -5.37
CA ILE A 154 14.58 12.25 -6.72
C ILE A 154 15.97 12.76 -7.10
N LEU A 155 16.62 12.08 -8.04
CA LEU A 155 17.91 12.44 -8.58
C LEU A 155 17.71 13.51 -9.67
N GLN A 156 18.27 14.68 -9.48
CA GLN A 156 18.13 15.79 -10.42
C GLN A 156 19.30 15.88 -11.40
N ASP A 157 20.47 15.40 -10.98
CA ASP A 157 21.72 15.48 -11.72
C ASP A 157 22.74 14.42 -11.26
N ASP A 158 23.92 14.40 -11.91
CA ASP A 158 25.02 13.51 -11.59
C ASP A 158 25.56 13.69 -10.17
N ARG A 159 25.43 14.87 -9.58
CA ARG A 159 25.84 15.13 -8.20
C ARG A 159 24.95 14.39 -7.22
N ASP A 160 23.63 14.40 -7.45
CA ASP A 160 22.67 13.67 -6.62
C ASP A 160 22.91 12.16 -6.73
N LEU A 161 23.13 11.66 -7.94
CA LEU A 161 23.52 10.27 -8.18
C LEU A 161 24.81 9.93 -7.43
N GLY A 162 25.85 10.74 -7.58
CA GLY A 162 27.13 10.53 -6.92
C GLY A 162 27.03 10.56 -5.39
N ASN A 163 26.13 11.34 -4.81
CA ASN A 163 25.88 11.35 -3.37
C ASN A 163 25.17 10.08 -2.91
N LEU A 164 24.12 9.63 -3.62
CA LEU A 164 23.41 8.40 -3.31
C LEU A 164 24.33 7.17 -3.38
N LEU A 165 25.21 7.11 -4.38
CA LEU A 165 26.16 6.00 -4.54
C LEU A 165 27.19 5.89 -3.41
N LYS A 166 27.38 6.95 -2.62
CA LYS A 166 28.28 6.96 -1.44
C LYS A 166 27.59 6.52 -0.15
N GLU A 167 26.27 6.39 -0.15
CA GLU A 167 25.54 5.95 1.03
C GLU A 167 25.82 4.47 1.32
N LYS A 168 26.31 4.20 2.55
CA LYS A 168 26.87 2.89 2.94
C LYS A 168 25.88 1.74 2.87
N ASP A 169 24.58 2.01 3.10
CA ASP A 169 23.58 0.95 3.29
C ASP A 169 22.73 0.67 2.05
N VAL A 170 22.75 1.55 1.04
CA VAL A 170 21.88 1.47 -0.12
C VAL A 170 22.24 0.29 -1.03
N PHE A 171 23.55 0.09 -1.31
CA PHE A 171 24.05 -0.92 -2.24
C PHE A 171 24.83 -2.05 -1.55
N ASN A 172 24.65 -2.24 -0.24
CA ASN A 172 25.29 -3.36 0.42
C ASN A 172 24.63 -4.70 0.00
N HIS A 173 25.37 -5.81 0.16
CA HIS A 173 24.92 -7.13 -0.28
C HIS A 173 23.60 -7.62 0.35
N TYR A 174 23.19 -7.08 1.50
CA TYR A 174 21.94 -7.45 2.17
C TYR A 174 20.71 -6.75 1.60
N HIS A 175 20.89 -5.70 0.80
CA HIS A 175 19.80 -4.88 0.25
C HIS A 175 19.65 -5.01 -1.27
N GLN A 176 20.38 -5.94 -1.91
CA GLN A 176 20.27 -6.18 -3.36
C GLN A 176 18.83 -6.49 -3.79
N GLY A 177 18.35 -5.78 -4.81
CA GLY A 177 17.01 -5.95 -5.36
C GLY A 177 15.88 -5.41 -4.48
N ASN A 178 16.17 -4.64 -3.44
CA ASN A 178 15.15 -3.99 -2.61
C ASN A 178 14.67 -2.64 -3.17
N TYR A 179 15.31 -2.16 -4.22
CA TYR A 179 15.05 -0.85 -4.80
C TYR A 179 14.57 -0.95 -6.24
N GLU A 180 13.94 0.12 -6.71
CA GLU A 180 13.64 0.39 -8.09
C GLU A 180 14.08 1.80 -8.47
N ALA A 181 14.41 1.99 -9.75
CA ALA A 181 14.51 3.28 -10.41
C ALA A 181 13.34 3.47 -11.36
N GLU A 182 12.80 4.68 -11.44
CA GLU A 182 11.73 5.01 -12.38
C GLU A 182 11.90 6.43 -12.94
N THR A 183 11.35 6.66 -14.13
CA THR A 183 11.29 8.01 -14.71
C THR A 183 10.35 8.88 -13.87
N PHE A 184 10.74 10.13 -13.67
CA PHE A 184 9.90 11.10 -12.98
C PHE A 184 8.71 11.51 -13.87
N ILE A 185 7.50 11.42 -13.32
CA ILE A 185 6.27 11.88 -13.99
C ILE A 185 5.91 13.27 -13.49
N PRO A 186 5.98 14.31 -14.34
CA PRO A 186 5.56 15.65 -13.96
C PRO A 186 4.04 15.74 -13.96
N GLY A 187 3.46 15.93 -12.77
CA GLY A 187 2.00 15.98 -12.62
C GLY A 187 1.54 16.15 -11.19
N GLU A 188 0.24 16.32 -11.05
CA GLU A 188 -0.41 16.31 -9.74
C GLU A 188 -0.64 14.87 -9.27
N MET A 189 -0.52 14.67 -7.98
CA MET A 189 -0.71 13.36 -7.37
C MET A 189 -2.13 13.21 -6.84
N PHE A 190 -2.78 12.14 -7.22
CA PHE A 190 -4.12 11.75 -6.76
C PHE A 190 -4.06 10.40 -6.08
N HIS A 191 -5.05 10.14 -5.24
CA HIS A 191 -5.32 8.80 -4.76
C HIS A 191 -6.79 8.43 -4.95
N ILE A 192 -7.03 7.16 -5.21
CA ILE A 192 -8.36 6.59 -5.31
C ILE A 192 -8.46 5.50 -4.25
N ASP A 193 -9.33 5.71 -3.30
CA ASP A 193 -9.64 4.72 -2.28
C ASP A 193 -10.97 4.07 -2.58
N GLY A 194 -11.11 2.79 -2.28
CA GLY A 194 -12.35 2.10 -2.56
C GLY A 194 -12.39 0.66 -2.07
N ALA A 195 -13.48 -0.01 -2.43
CA ALA A 195 -13.72 -1.42 -2.15
C ALA A 195 -14.01 -2.16 -3.46
N PHE A 196 -13.44 -3.37 -3.54
CA PHE A 196 -13.60 -4.30 -4.65
C PHE A 196 -14.19 -5.61 -4.13
N TYR A 197 -15.19 -6.12 -4.82
CA TYR A 197 -15.85 -7.38 -4.47
C TYR A 197 -16.37 -8.09 -5.72
N ASN A 198 -16.08 -9.37 -5.85
CA ASN A 198 -16.56 -10.23 -6.96
C ASN A 198 -16.31 -9.66 -8.36
N GLY A 199 -15.15 -9.09 -8.62
CA GLY A 199 -14.80 -8.54 -9.93
C GLY A 199 -15.24 -7.09 -10.17
N GLU A 200 -15.93 -6.46 -9.21
CA GLU A 200 -16.48 -5.12 -9.36
C GLU A 200 -15.97 -4.15 -8.28
N VAL A 201 -15.74 -2.91 -8.68
CA VAL A 201 -15.51 -1.80 -7.74
C VAL A 201 -16.86 -1.40 -7.15
N VAL A 202 -17.09 -1.76 -5.89
CA VAL A 202 -18.34 -1.48 -5.17
C VAL A 202 -18.49 0.02 -4.88
N CYS A 203 -17.38 0.65 -4.52
CA CYS A 203 -17.30 2.09 -4.29
C CYS A 203 -15.87 2.57 -4.48
N SER A 204 -15.71 3.82 -4.94
CA SER A 204 -14.41 4.47 -5.02
C SER A 204 -14.54 5.98 -5.00
N TRP A 205 -13.57 6.65 -4.37
CA TRP A 205 -13.50 8.10 -4.23
C TRP A 205 -12.10 8.61 -4.60
N PRO A 206 -11.96 9.29 -5.75
CA PRO A 206 -10.74 9.99 -6.08
C PRO A 206 -10.55 11.23 -5.20
N SER A 207 -9.32 11.46 -4.82
CA SER A 207 -8.88 12.63 -4.04
C SER A 207 -7.59 13.19 -4.61
N ILE A 208 -7.36 14.49 -4.46
CA ILE A 208 -6.10 15.13 -4.82
C ILE A 208 -5.27 15.37 -3.56
N TYR A 209 -3.98 15.08 -3.61
CA TYR A 209 -3.04 15.51 -2.57
C TYR A 209 -2.76 17.00 -2.68
N VAL A 210 -2.99 17.74 -1.59
CA VAL A 210 -2.60 19.16 -1.49
C VAL A 210 -1.09 19.31 -1.29
N THR A 211 -0.53 18.38 -0.52
CA THR A 211 0.90 18.28 -0.26
C THR A 211 1.39 16.95 -0.81
N GLN A 212 2.38 16.98 -1.70
CA GLN A 212 2.94 15.74 -2.23
C GLN A 212 3.54 14.89 -1.11
N ASN A 213 3.37 13.56 -1.18
CA ASN A 213 3.81 12.64 -0.14
C ASN A 213 5.31 12.77 0.19
N ILE A 214 6.16 13.08 -0.79
CA ILE A 214 7.59 13.29 -0.57
C ILE A 214 7.88 14.53 0.30
N GLU A 215 7.03 15.55 0.27
CA GLU A 215 7.19 16.73 1.12
C GLU A 215 6.85 16.44 2.59
N CYS A 216 6.00 15.43 2.83
CA CYS A 216 5.66 15.00 4.19
C CYS A 216 6.89 14.39 4.90
N THR A 217 7.80 13.76 4.17
CA THR A 217 9.07 13.26 4.73
C THR A 217 9.99 14.40 5.18
N ARG A 218 9.74 15.62 4.69
CA ARG A 218 10.47 16.85 5.04
C ARG A 218 9.76 17.70 6.11
N GLY A 219 8.77 17.11 6.81
CA GLY A 219 8.06 17.75 7.92
C GLY A 219 6.82 18.56 7.56
N LYS A 220 6.36 18.53 6.30
CA LYS A 220 5.07 19.12 5.93
C LYS A 220 3.92 18.17 6.32
N TYR A 221 2.76 18.75 6.61
CA TYR A 221 1.54 17.98 6.88
C TYR A 221 1.00 17.38 5.59
N SER A 222 0.63 16.10 5.63
CA SER A 222 -0.13 15.46 4.57
C SER A 222 -1.58 15.93 4.62
N SER A 223 -2.10 16.38 3.50
CA SER A 223 -3.52 16.69 3.33
C SER A 223 -3.99 16.34 1.93
N SER A 224 -5.24 15.93 1.83
CA SER A 224 -5.91 15.68 0.56
C SER A 224 -7.37 16.10 0.64
N HIS A 225 -8.01 16.35 -0.50
CA HIS A 225 -9.46 16.48 -0.58
C HIS A 225 -10.08 15.59 -1.63
N ILE A 226 -11.26 15.10 -1.32
CA ILE A 226 -12.08 14.30 -2.23
C ILE A 226 -12.53 15.20 -3.39
N LEU A 227 -12.45 14.68 -4.59
CA LEU A 227 -13.01 15.36 -5.76
C LEU A 227 -14.54 15.30 -5.70
N SER A 228 -15.18 16.39 -6.10
CA SER A 228 -16.64 16.39 -6.25
C SER A 228 -17.07 15.45 -7.39
N PRO A 229 -18.32 14.94 -7.36
CA PRO A 229 -18.85 14.12 -8.46
C PRO A 229 -18.82 14.83 -9.82
N GLU A 230 -18.92 16.15 -9.84
CA GLU A 230 -18.93 16.99 -11.05
C GLU A 230 -17.53 17.28 -11.58
N ASN A 231 -16.49 16.96 -10.83
CA ASN A 231 -15.11 17.18 -11.29
C ASN A 231 -14.81 16.25 -12.48
N GLU A 232 -14.25 16.82 -13.54
CA GLU A 232 -13.97 16.11 -14.79
C GLU A 232 -13.07 14.88 -14.63
N LEU A 233 -12.20 14.86 -13.60
CA LEU A 233 -11.31 13.74 -13.32
C LEU A 233 -11.98 12.62 -12.50
N THR A 234 -13.11 12.87 -11.84
CA THR A 234 -13.73 11.88 -10.96
C THR A 234 -14.07 10.60 -11.72
N ASP A 235 -14.79 10.72 -12.83
CA ASP A 235 -15.15 9.56 -13.65
C ASP A 235 -13.92 8.93 -14.35
N VAL A 236 -12.97 9.74 -14.79
CA VAL A 236 -11.74 9.26 -15.44
C VAL A 236 -10.96 8.38 -14.47
N LEU A 237 -10.72 8.85 -13.26
CA LEU A 237 -9.96 8.14 -12.23
C LEU A 237 -10.70 6.90 -11.72
N ASN A 238 -12.02 6.94 -11.58
CA ASN A 238 -12.82 5.78 -11.22
C ASN A 238 -12.78 4.69 -12.30
N ARG A 239 -12.87 5.02 -13.58
CA ARG A 239 -12.69 4.05 -14.67
C ARG A 239 -11.27 3.51 -14.73
N PHE A 240 -10.28 4.38 -14.48
CA PHE A 240 -8.89 3.98 -14.46
C PHE A 240 -8.59 2.98 -13.34
N SER A 241 -9.10 3.22 -12.12
CA SER A 241 -8.94 2.30 -10.99
C SER A 241 -9.50 0.90 -11.27
N ARG A 242 -10.67 0.80 -11.95
CA ARG A 242 -11.23 -0.50 -12.39
C ARG A 242 -10.29 -1.25 -13.34
N ARG A 243 -9.71 -0.52 -14.30
CA ARG A 243 -8.73 -1.12 -15.23
C ARG A 243 -7.49 -1.64 -14.50
N VAL A 244 -6.97 -0.88 -13.53
CA VAL A 244 -5.83 -1.29 -12.70
C VAL A 244 -6.14 -2.56 -11.92
N LEU A 245 -7.27 -2.58 -11.21
CA LEU A 245 -7.69 -3.75 -10.41
C LEU A 245 -7.91 -4.99 -11.27
N ASN A 246 -8.47 -4.84 -12.48
CA ASN A 246 -8.68 -5.97 -13.40
C ASN A 246 -7.37 -6.47 -14.04
N ALA A 247 -6.33 -5.66 -14.07
CA ALA A 247 -5.01 -6.06 -14.59
C ALA A 247 -4.15 -6.78 -13.56
N LEU A 248 -4.44 -6.62 -12.28
CA LEU A 248 -3.74 -7.27 -11.18
C LEU A 248 -4.44 -8.58 -10.78
N PRO A 249 -3.75 -9.51 -10.11
CA PRO A 249 -4.38 -10.69 -9.49
C PRO A 249 -5.17 -10.28 -8.25
N THR A 250 -6.18 -9.41 -8.44
CA THR A 250 -6.99 -8.84 -7.37
C THR A 250 -7.82 -9.92 -6.68
N PRO A 251 -7.81 -10.00 -5.35
CA PRO A 251 -8.60 -11.01 -4.64
C PRO A 251 -10.10 -10.73 -4.76
N GLU A 252 -10.93 -11.75 -4.48
CA GLU A 252 -12.40 -11.65 -4.51
C GLU A 252 -12.96 -10.46 -3.72
N ALA A 253 -12.34 -10.16 -2.58
CA ALA A 253 -12.72 -9.04 -1.71
C ALA A 253 -11.50 -8.31 -1.18
N THR A 254 -11.43 -7.00 -1.39
CA THR A 254 -10.38 -6.13 -0.84
C THR A 254 -10.85 -4.68 -0.78
N VAL A 255 -10.27 -3.93 0.12
CA VAL A 255 -10.21 -2.47 0.01
C VAL A 255 -8.90 -2.10 -0.69
N PHE A 256 -8.85 -0.97 -1.35
CA PHE A 256 -7.66 -0.56 -2.06
C PHE A 256 -7.37 0.94 -1.88
N HIS A 257 -6.11 1.27 -1.98
CA HIS A 257 -5.59 2.63 -2.04
C HIS A 257 -4.66 2.69 -3.25
N LEU A 258 -5.10 3.38 -4.31
CA LEU A 258 -4.37 3.53 -5.57
C LEU A 258 -3.85 4.95 -5.68
N GLU A 259 -2.55 5.13 -5.85
CA GLU A 259 -1.91 6.41 -6.11
C GLU A 259 -1.53 6.56 -7.59
N VAL A 260 -1.85 7.71 -8.16
CA VAL A 260 -1.59 8.02 -9.56
C VAL A 260 -1.08 9.44 -9.75
N PHE A 261 -0.30 9.65 -10.81
CA PHE A 261 0.03 10.98 -11.31
C PHE A 261 -0.87 11.32 -12.49
N VAL A 262 -1.39 12.55 -12.52
CA VAL A 262 -2.10 13.11 -13.68
C VAL A 262 -1.25 14.23 -14.26
N THR A 263 -0.78 14.04 -15.49
CA THR A 263 0.06 15.02 -16.17
C THR A 263 -0.76 16.25 -16.63
N PRO A 264 -0.11 17.36 -17.00
CA PRO A 264 -0.79 18.49 -17.62
C PRO A 264 -1.54 18.15 -18.93
N SER A 265 -1.10 17.08 -19.63
CA SER A 265 -1.80 16.52 -20.81
C SER A 265 -2.96 15.57 -20.43
N LYS A 266 -3.30 15.46 -19.15
CA LYS A 266 -4.35 14.57 -18.60
C LYS A 266 -4.08 13.06 -18.78
N GLU A 267 -2.84 12.68 -18.99
CA GLU A 267 -2.44 11.28 -18.97
C GLU A 267 -2.30 10.81 -17.51
N VAL A 268 -2.76 9.59 -17.23
CA VAL A 268 -2.77 9.02 -15.89
C VAL A 268 -1.75 7.89 -15.81
N TYR A 269 -0.79 8.01 -14.90
CA TYR A 269 0.24 7.01 -14.62
C TYR A 269 0.08 6.44 -13.22
N VAL A 270 0.15 5.12 -13.07
CA VAL A 270 0.11 4.48 -11.75
C VAL A 270 1.43 4.71 -11.01
N CYS A 271 1.36 5.23 -9.79
CA CYS A 271 2.48 5.32 -8.86
C CYS A 271 2.61 4.04 -8.03
N GLU A 272 1.55 3.71 -7.28
CA GLU A 272 1.45 2.48 -6.50
C GLU A 272 0.00 2.12 -6.17
N ILE A 273 -0.25 0.87 -5.77
CA ILE A 273 -1.52 0.42 -5.22
C ILE A 273 -1.27 -0.49 -4.02
N ALA A 274 -2.11 -0.38 -3.01
CA ALA A 274 -2.10 -1.24 -1.83
C ALA A 274 -3.47 -1.87 -1.59
N SER A 275 -3.50 -3.14 -1.14
CA SER A 275 -4.72 -3.86 -0.74
C SER A 275 -5.12 -3.56 0.71
N ARG A 276 -5.19 -2.29 1.03
CA ARG A 276 -5.61 -1.72 2.32
C ARG A 276 -6.20 -0.32 2.12
N LEU A 277 -6.83 0.19 3.15
CA LEU A 277 -7.27 1.59 3.16
C LEU A 277 -6.05 2.53 3.17
N GLY A 278 -6.22 3.71 2.60
CA GLY A 278 -5.26 4.80 2.68
C GLY A 278 -4.91 5.12 4.14
N GLY A 279 -3.70 5.65 4.36
CA GLY A 279 -3.28 6.15 5.66
C GLY A 279 -4.10 7.36 6.09
N LEU A 280 -3.81 7.90 7.29
CA LEU A 280 -4.54 9.02 7.87
C LEU A 280 -6.02 8.71 8.15
N LEU A 281 -6.83 9.73 8.35
CA LEU A 281 -8.23 9.61 8.76
C LEU A 281 -9.21 9.37 7.58
N HIS A 282 -8.77 8.82 6.45
CA HIS A 282 -9.60 8.63 5.25
C HIS A 282 -10.90 7.88 5.56
N TYR A 283 -10.88 6.90 6.46
CA TYR A 283 -12.09 6.18 6.88
C TYR A 283 -13.15 7.09 7.51
N LYS A 284 -12.76 8.12 8.29
CA LYS A 284 -13.71 9.08 8.87
C LYS A 284 -14.39 9.94 7.82
N VAL A 285 -13.67 10.23 6.74
CA VAL A 285 -14.22 10.99 5.62
C VAL A 285 -15.28 10.16 4.89
N TYR A 286 -15.05 8.85 4.73
CA TYR A 286 -16.04 7.94 4.12
C TYR A 286 -17.30 7.82 4.96
N ASP A 287 -17.19 7.78 6.28
CA ASP A 287 -18.37 7.79 7.16
C ASP A 287 -19.21 9.06 6.98
N ILE A 288 -18.57 10.22 6.84
CA ILE A 288 -19.26 11.50 6.61
C ILE A 288 -19.98 11.50 5.26
N VAL A 289 -19.29 11.07 4.19
CA VAL A 289 -19.87 11.01 2.83
C VAL A 289 -21.05 10.03 2.78
N ARG A 290 -20.93 8.86 3.43
CA ARG A 290 -22.01 7.86 3.48
C ARG A 290 -23.24 8.33 4.25
N GLN A 291 -23.09 9.20 5.25
CA GLN A 291 -24.22 9.75 6.01
C GLN A 291 -24.97 10.83 5.24
N GLN A 292 -24.40 11.38 4.18
CA GLN A 292 -24.99 12.44 3.35
C GLN A 292 -25.59 11.92 2.02
N SER A 293 -25.37 10.66 1.70
CA SER A 293 -25.93 9.95 0.52
C SER A 293 -27.08 9.02 0.94
#